data_5f3c0ab206a9d959c8ce6992b14b2cb0
#
_entry.id   5f3c0ab206a9d959c8ce6992b14b2cb0
#
_cell.length_a   1.000
_cell.length_b   1.000
_cell.length_c   1.000
_cell.angle_alpha   90.00
_cell.angle_beta   90.00
_cell.angle_gamma   90.00
#
_symmetry.space_group_name_H-M   'P 1'
#
loop_
_entity.id
_entity.type
_entity.pdbx_description
1 polymer ?
#
loop_
_entity_poly.entity_id
_entity_poly.type
_entity_poly.pdbx_seq_one_letter_code
_entity_poly.pdbx_strand_id
1 'polypeptide(L)'
;MVEDIKEKLINKLKRTYRECACFDISDVKKIVNEMHDSAFTPKLVDRDINADKDKLFDKNVSDVIDYLSFYKDYILRQRWNCYESNYFVFSKKERETEEEMLNRLYDIVNNKYSRLLDKKSEIASLNLKKKSLQDKIAELDKQIESL
;
A
#
# COMPACT_ATOMS: atom_id res chain seq x y z
N MET A 1 14.14 4.72 16.23
CA MET A 1 14.00 4.38 14.79
C MET A 1 12.56 4.03 14.42
N VAL A 2 11.94 3.06 15.07
CA VAL A 2 10.55 2.67 14.77
C VAL A 2 9.56 3.80 15.04
N GLU A 3 9.69 4.50 16.15
CA GLU A 3 8.82 5.63 16.50
C GLU A 3 8.94 6.80 15.52
N ASP A 4 10.14 7.06 15.00
CA ASP A 4 10.38 8.08 13.98
C ASP A 4 9.67 7.74 12.66
N ILE A 5 9.70 6.47 12.26
CA ILE A 5 9.02 5.99 11.06
C ILE A 5 7.49 6.07 11.24
N LYS A 6 6.99 5.69 12.42
CA LYS A 6 5.56 5.82 12.76
C LYS A 6 5.10 7.27 12.65
N GLU A 7 5.88 8.20 13.19
CA GLU A 7 5.58 9.62 13.12
C GLU A 7 5.55 10.14 11.69
N LYS A 8 6.54 9.79 10.87
CA LYS A 8 6.57 10.14 9.45
C LYS A 8 5.37 9.60 8.70
N LEU A 9 4.96 8.36 8.99
CA LEU A 9 3.80 7.70 8.39
C LEU A 9 2.50 8.43 8.77
N ILE A 10 2.32 8.75 10.06
CA ILE A 10 1.17 9.49 10.56
C ILE A 10 1.08 10.87 9.91
N ASN A 11 2.19 11.58 9.80
CA ASN A 11 2.25 12.89 9.16
C ASN A 11 1.93 12.83 7.67
N LYS A 12 2.35 11.77 6.98
CA LYS A 12 2.02 11.56 5.57
C LYS A 12 0.52 11.33 5.38
N LEU A 13 -0.10 10.51 6.22
CA LEU A 13 -1.55 10.29 6.19
C LEU A 13 -2.34 11.56 6.54
N LYS A 14 -1.90 12.30 7.53
CA LYS A 14 -2.51 13.58 7.89
C LYS A 14 -2.51 14.57 6.72
N ARG A 15 -1.44 14.63 5.96
CA ARG A 15 -1.36 15.48 4.75
C ARG A 15 -2.29 14.99 3.65
N THR A 16 -2.35 13.68 3.43
CA THR A 16 -3.21 13.09 2.39
C THR A 16 -4.68 13.33 2.66
N TYR A 17 -5.12 13.22 3.92
CA TYR A 17 -6.52 13.39 4.32
C TYR A 17 -6.83 14.80 4.85
N ARG A 18 -5.97 15.75 4.58
CA ARG A 18 -6.08 17.13 5.10
C ARG A 18 -7.45 17.78 4.89
N GLU A 19 -8.05 17.53 3.74
CA GLU A 19 -9.34 18.12 3.35
C GLU A 19 -10.54 17.21 3.62
N CYS A 20 -10.32 16.03 4.18
CA CYS A 20 -11.38 15.09 4.51
C CYS A 20 -12.01 15.48 5.84
N ALA A 21 -13.29 15.86 5.82
CA ALA A 21 -14.04 16.21 7.04
C ALA A 21 -14.21 15.04 8.02
N CYS A 22 -14.12 13.82 7.54
CA CYS A 22 -14.24 12.60 8.35
C CYS A 22 -12.89 12.08 8.88
N PHE A 23 -11.79 12.76 8.58
CA PHE A 23 -10.47 12.35 9.02
C PHE A 23 -10.33 12.46 10.54
N ASP A 24 -9.97 11.36 11.17
CA ASP A 24 -9.67 11.28 12.59
C ASP A 24 -8.25 10.75 12.79
N ILE A 25 -7.36 11.62 13.27
CA ILE A 25 -5.97 11.27 13.51
C ILE A 25 -5.81 10.21 14.61
N SER A 26 -6.71 10.15 15.57
CA SER A 26 -6.65 9.15 16.63
C SER A 26 -6.84 7.73 16.09
N ASP A 27 -7.70 7.55 15.11
CA ASP A 27 -7.90 6.28 14.42
C ASP A 27 -6.65 5.87 13.64
N VAL A 28 -6.01 6.80 12.96
CA VAL A 28 -4.75 6.56 12.23
C VAL A 28 -3.63 6.15 13.19
N LYS A 29 -3.48 6.87 14.30
CA LYS A 29 -2.49 6.54 15.34
C LYS A 29 -2.73 5.14 15.92
N LYS A 30 -3.97 4.78 16.16
CA LYS A 30 -4.35 3.46 16.66
C LYS A 30 -3.95 2.37 15.67
N ILE A 31 -4.28 2.53 14.39
CA ILE A 31 -3.92 1.57 13.34
C ILE A 31 -2.41 1.40 13.27
N VAL A 32 -1.66 2.50 13.27
CA VAL A 32 -0.19 2.46 13.19
C VAL A 32 0.43 1.79 14.42
N ASN A 33 -0.09 2.08 15.62
CA ASN A 33 0.43 1.51 16.85
C ASN A 33 0.09 0.02 17.03
N GLU A 34 -0.98 -0.45 16.41
CA GLU A 34 -1.34 -1.88 16.41
C GLU A 34 -0.54 -2.71 15.40
N MET A 35 0.24 -2.07 14.52
CA MET A 35 1.09 -2.79 13.57
C MET A 35 2.24 -3.49 14.30
N HIS A 36 2.54 -4.71 13.86
CA HIS A 36 3.66 -5.46 14.39
C HIS A 36 5.00 -4.78 14.04
N ASP A 37 5.95 -4.79 14.97
CA ASP A 37 7.25 -4.14 14.80
C ASP A 37 8.03 -4.66 13.57
N SER A 38 7.83 -5.91 13.20
CA SER A 38 8.43 -6.48 11.99
C SER A 38 8.00 -5.77 10.69
N ALA A 39 6.85 -5.10 10.69
CA ALA A 39 6.40 -4.32 9.53
C ALA A 39 7.33 -3.13 9.25
N PHE A 40 7.98 -2.61 10.28
CA PHE A 40 8.91 -1.47 10.19
C PHE A 40 10.36 -1.88 9.88
N THR A 41 10.58 -3.14 9.58
CA THR A 41 11.89 -3.62 9.13
C THR A 41 11.96 -3.54 7.60
N PRO A 42 13.04 -2.93 7.05
CA PRO A 42 13.22 -2.89 5.61
C PRO A 42 13.27 -4.30 5.01
N LYS A 43 12.54 -4.51 3.93
CA LYS A 43 12.48 -5.78 3.20
C LYS A 43 13.51 -5.82 2.07
N LEU A 44 13.77 -6.99 1.55
CA LEU A 44 14.54 -7.16 0.34
C LEU A 44 13.64 -6.90 -0.87
N VAL A 45 14.09 -6.03 -1.74
CA VAL A 45 13.41 -5.63 -2.98
C VAL A 45 14.25 -6.09 -4.17
N ASP A 46 13.60 -6.66 -5.15
CA ASP A 46 14.25 -7.08 -6.38
C ASP A 46 14.40 -5.88 -7.33
N ARG A 47 15.66 -5.56 -7.67
CA ARG A 47 15.99 -4.47 -8.61
C ARG A 47 16.27 -5.06 -9.98
N ASP A 48 15.38 -4.78 -10.90
CA ASP A 48 15.54 -5.21 -12.28
C ASP A 48 16.15 -4.08 -13.12
N ILE A 49 17.27 -4.39 -13.74
CA ILE A 49 17.92 -3.51 -14.71
C ILE A 49 17.71 -4.16 -16.08
N ASN A 50 17.02 -3.46 -16.97
CA ASN A 50 16.81 -3.95 -18.32
C ASN A 50 18.15 -4.17 -19.03
N ALA A 51 18.37 -5.38 -19.50
CA ALA A 51 19.49 -5.70 -20.36
C ALA A 51 19.00 -5.67 -21.82
N ASP A 52 19.63 -4.82 -22.63
CA ASP A 52 19.41 -4.82 -24.06
C ASP A 52 20.11 -6.05 -24.66
N LYS A 53 19.30 -7.00 -25.14
CA LYS A 53 19.82 -8.24 -25.74
C LYS A 53 20.72 -7.97 -26.95
N ASP A 54 20.44 -6.92 -27.72
CA ASP A 54 21.26 -6.57 -28.88
C ASP A 54 22.65 -6.13 -28.47
N LYS A 55 22.79 -5.49 -27.30
CA LYS A 55 24.09 -5.17 -26.73
C LYS A 55 24.89 -6.42 -26.31
N LEU A 56 24.22 -7.52 -25.99
CA LEU A 56 24.87 -8.77 -25.64
C LEU A 56 25.26 -9.59 -26.87
N PHE A 57 24.48 -9.55 -27.94
CA PHE A 57 24.66 -10.41 -29.10
C PHE A 57 25.41 -9.75 -30.26
N ASP A 58 25.36 -8.44 -30.41
CA ASP A 58 26.00 -7.68 -31.50
C ASP A 58 27.40 -7.17 -31.15
N LYS A 59 27.92 -7.51 -29.98
CA LYS A 59 29.24 -7.06 -29.51
C LYS A 59 30.29 -8.16 -29.67
N ASN A 60 31.56 -7.75 -29.76
CA ASN A 60 32.67 -8.71 -29.71
C ASN A 60 32.77 -9.30 -28.27
N VAL A 61 33.51 -10.40 -28.14
CA VAL A 61 33.64 -11.13 -26.87
C VAL A 61 34.19 -10.25 -25.75
N SER A 62 35.13 -9.38 -26.04
CA SER A 62 35.70 -8.47 -25.03
C SER A 62 34.66 -7.51 -24.47
N ASP A 63 33.84 -6.92 -25.33
CA ASP A 63 32.75 -6.00 -24.91
C ASP A 63 31.71 -6.72 -24.08
N VAL A 64 31.37 -7.96 -24.44
CA VAL A 64 30.43 -8.80 -23.69
C VAL A 64 31.00 -9.11 -22.29
N ILE A 65 32.27 -9.47 -22.20
CA ILE A 65 32.92 -9.74 -20.91
C ILE A 65 32.92 -8.49 -20.02
N ASP A 66 33.27 -7.31 -20.58
CA ASP A 66 33.26 -6.05 -19.83
C ASP A 66 31.86 -5.69 -19.36
N TYR A 67 30.87 -5.87 -20.20
CA TYR A 67 29.44 -5.64 -19.85
C TYR A 67 28.96 -6.58 -18.74
N LEU A 68 29.25 -7.87 -18.86
CA LEU A 68 28.87 -8.85 -17.83
C LEU A 68 29.65 -8.65 -16.53
N SER A 69 30.89 -8.20 -16.60
CA SER A 69 31.71 -7.88 -15.41
C SER A 69 31.12 -6.72 -14.61
N PHE A 70 30.51 -5.75 -15.29
CA PHE A 70 29.79 -4.66 -14.60
C PHE A 70 28.61 -5.18 -13.78
N TYR A 71 27.96 -6.22 -14.26
CA TYR A 71 26.79 -6.83 -13.60
C TYR A 71 27.13 -8.11 -12.83
N LYS A 72 28.37 -8.31 -12.41
CA LYS A 72 28.84 -9.54 -11.74
C LYS A 72 28.02 -9.93 -10.50
N ASP A 73 27.47 -8.95 -9.78
CA ASP A 73 26.66 -9.17 -8.58
C ASP A 73 25.15 -9.29 -8.87
N TYR A 74 24.79 -9.22 -10.15
CA TYR A 74 23.43 -9.35 -10.62
C TYR A 74 23.14 -10.75 -11.13
N ILE A 75 21.88 -11.14 -11.07
CA ILE A 75 21.39 -12.39 -11.66
C ILE A 75 20.75 -12.06 -13.00
N LEU A 76 21.18 -12.72 -14.07
CA LEU A 76 20.55 -12.63 -15.37
C LEU A 76 19.26 -13.46 -15.35
N ARG A 77 18.13 -12.83 -15.60
CA ARG A 77 16.85 -13.52 -15.68
C ARG A 77 16.18 -13.25 -17.01
N GLN A 78 15.49 -14.26 -17.53
CA GLN A 78 14.65 -14.15 -18.70
C GLN A 78 13.23 -13.81 -18.25
N ARG A 79 12.64 -12.80 -18.87
CA ARG A 79 11.24 -12.42 -18.66
C ARG A 79 10.50 -12.42 -19.98
N TRP A 80 9.21 -12.60 -19.90
CA TRP A 80 8.30 -12.58 -21.02
C TRP A 80 7.23 -11.50 -20.81
N ASN A 81 6.84 -10.83 -21.90
CA ASN A 81 5.66 -9.99 -21.93
C ASN A 81 4.82 -10.29 -23.19
N CYS A 82 3.58 -9.81 -23.22
CA CYS A 82 2.65 -10.07 -24.32
C CYS A 82 2.98 -9.32 -25.63
N TYR A 83 3.87 -8.34 -25.57
CA TYR A 83 4.27 -7.54 -26.74
C TYR A 83 5.61 -7.98 -27.31
N GLU A 84 6.54 -8.39 -26.44
CA GLU A 84 7.86 -8.88 -26.78
C GLU A 84 8.00 -10.29 -26.25
N SER A 85 8.26 -11.26 -27.10
CA SER A 85 8.22 -12.69 -26.72
C SER A 85 9.14 -13.04 -25.54
N ASN A 86 10.38 -12.53 -25.54
CA ASN A 86 11.34 -12.74 -24.46
C ASN A 86 12.29 -11.54 -24.38
N TYR A 87 12.69 -11.21 -23.15
CA TYR A 87 13.74 -10.22 -22.90
C TYR A 87 14.54 -10.65 -21.66
N PHE A 88 15.76 -10.12 -21.55
CA PHE A 88 16.62 -10.40 -20.44
C PHE A 88 16.69 -9.18 -19.52
N VAL A 89 16.73 -9.43 -18.23
CA VAL A 89 16.96 -8.41 -17.20
C VAL A 89 18.03 -8.87 -16.25
N PHE A 90 18.88 -7.95 -15.84
CA PHE A 90 19.75 -8.15 -14.68
C PHE A 90 18.99 -7.71 -13.45
N SER A 91 19.01 -8.55 -12.43
CA SER A 91 18.35 -8.23 -11.16
C SER A 91 19.23 -8.58 -9.98
N LYS A 92 19.10 -7.82 -8.93
CA LYS A 92 19.68 -8.15 -7.63
C LYS A 92 18.72 -7.76 -6.52
N LYS A 93 18.84 -8.46 -5.40
CA LYS A 93 18.09 -8.11 -4.20
C LYS A 93 18.83 -7.03 -3.43
N GLU A 94 18.15 -5.94 -3.19
CA GLU A 94 18.66 -4.84 -2.37
C GLU A 94 17.73 -4.58 -1.19
N ARG A 95 18.29 -4.03 -0.14
CA ARG A 95 17.52 -3.63 1.01
C ARG A 95 16.61 -2.45 0.63
N GLU A 96 15.36 -2.54 1.01
CA GLU A 96 14.35 -1.49 0.82
C GLU A 96 14.85 -0.16 1.40
N THR A 97 14.70 0.93 0.66
CA THR A 97 15.01 2.27 1.17
C THR A 97 13.94 2.72 2.16
N GLU A 98 14.24 3.72 2.97
CA GLU A 98 13.26 4.30 3.90
C GLU A 98 12.02 4.82 3.17
N GLU A 99 12.20 5.48 2.03
CA GLU A 99 11.10 5.98 1.19
C GLU A 99 10.21 4.86 0.69
N GLU A 100 10.80 3.78 0.18
CA GLU A 100 10.07 2.60 -0.27
C GLU A 100 9.30 1.93 0.88
N MET A 101 9.92 1.84 2.03
CA MET A 101 9.29 1.32 3.24
C MET A 101 8.10 2.19 3.67
N LEU A 102 8.26 3.51 3.68
CA LEU A 102 7.18 4.43 4.00
C LEU A 102 6.01 4.30 3.02
N ASN A 103 6.28 4.15 1.72
CA ASN A 103 5.24 3.94 0.72
C ASN A 103 4.50 2.62 0.94
N ARG A 104 5.22 1.55 1.22
CA ARG A 104 4.62 0.24 1.54
C ARG A 104 3.73 0.29 2.77
N LEU A 105 4.23 0.89 3.84
CA LEU A 105 3.48 1.05 5.09
C LEU A 105 2.28 1.98 4.93
N TYR A 106 2.45 3.05 4.16
CA TYR A 106 1.36 3.96 3.80
C TYR A 106 0.22 3.21 3.12
N ASP A 107 0.51 2.38 2.14
CA ASP A 107 -0.53 1.60 1.44
C ASP A 107 -1.27 0.66 2.39
N ILE A 108 -0.57 0.01 3.31
CA ILE A 108 -1.17 -0.86 4.31
C ILE A 108 -2.10 -0.08 5.25
N VAL A 109 -1.62 1.03 5.80
CA VAL A 109 -2.39 1.85 6.75
C VAL A 109 -3.56 2.53 6.05
N ASN A 110 -3.33 3.05 4.85
CA ASN A 110 -4.37 3.69 4.06
C ASN A 110 -5.51 2.72 3.72
N ASN A 111 -5.20 1.48 3.36
CA ASN A 111 -6.21 0.45 3.12
C ASN A 111 -7.02 0.13 4.38
N LYS A 112 -6.35 -0.01 5.53
CA LYS A 112 -7.02 -0.27 6.80
C LYS A 112 -7.91 0.91 7.22
N TYR A 113 -7.43 2.12 7.06
CA TYR A 113 -8.18 3.33 7.38
C TYR A 113 -9.38 3.54 6.47
N SER A 114 -9.23 3.30 5.17
CA SER A 114 -10.32 3.35 4.20
C SER A 114 -11.44 2.37 4.56
N ARG A 115 -11.08 1.14 4.94
CA ARG A 115 -12.06 0.13 5.41
C ARG A 115 -12.76 0.57 6.69
N LEU A 116 -12.04 1.22 7.59
CA LEU A 116 -12.63 1.76 8.82
C LEU A 116 -13.65 2.86 8.52
N LEU A 117 -13.34 3.75 7.58
CA LEU A 117 -14.27 4.79 7.12
C LEU A 117 -15.53 4.18 6.49
N ASP A 118 -15.38 3.15 5.67
CA ASP A 118 -16.51 2.44 5.06
C ASP A 118 -17.42 1.82 6.12
N LYS A 119 -16.82 1.17 7.14
CA LYS A 119 -17.59 0.62 8.26
C LYS A 119 -18.33 1.69 9.05
N LYS A 120 -17.69 2.83 9.32
CA LYS A 120 -18.34 3.95 10.01
C LYS A 120 -19.53 4.49 9.21
N SER A 121 -19.36 4.61 7.90
CA SER A 121 -20.44 5.04 7.00
C SER A 121 -21.60 4.05 6.99
N GLU A 122 -21.31 2.76 6.94
CA GLU A 122 -22.34 1.71 7.00
C GLU A 122 -23.10 1.72 8.33
N ILE A 123 -22.39 1.84 9.46
CA ILE A 123 -23.00 1.95 10.79
C ILE A 123 -23.89 3.18 10.87
N ALA A 124 -23.46 4.33 10.37
CA ALA A 124 -24.26 5.55 10.34
C ALA A 124 -25.54 5.36 9.53
N SER A 125 -25.45 4.71 8.37
CA SER A 125 -26.61 4.38 7.53
C SER A 125 -27.60 3.45 8.23
N LEU A 126 -27.10 2.40 8.90
CA LEU A 126 -27.92 1.48 9.67
C LEU A 126 -28.59 2.15 10.87
N ASN A 127 -27.90 3.05 11.55
CA ASN A 127 -28.46 3.81 12.66
C ASN A 127 -29.60 4.73 12.20
N LEU A 128 -29.50 5.35 11.02
CA LEU A 128 -30.57 6.13 10.42
C LEU A 128 -31.80 5.28 10.11
N LYS A 129 -31.58 4.10 9.53
CA LYS A 129 -32.68 3.15 9.29
C LYS A 129 -33.34 2.68 10.59
N LYS A 130 -32.54 2.39 11.60
CA LYS A 130 -33.02 2.00 12.93
C LYS A 130 -33.90 3.10 13.53
N LYS A 131 -33.46 4.35 13.47
CA LYS A 131 -34.25 5.50 13.95
C LYS A 131 -35.57 5.64 13.21
N SER A 132 -35.55 5.54 11.87
CA SER A 132 -36.75 5.58 11.04
C SER A 132 -37.75 4.49 11.41
N LEU A 133 -37.31 3.26 11.68
CA LEU A 133 -38.14 2.15 12.11
C LEU A 133 -38.70 2.37 13.50
N GLN A 134 -37.91 2.92 14.44
CA GLN A 134 -38.39 3.27 15.78
C GLN A 134 -39.47 4.35 15.73
N ASP A 135 -39.34 5.35 14.87
CA ASP A 135 -40.33 6.39 14.67
C ASP A 135 -41.66 5.80 14.10
N LYS A 136 -41.55 4.85 13.16
CA LYS A 136 -42.72 4.13 12.62
C LYS A 136 -43.43 3.29 13.69
N ILE A 137 -42.67 2.62 14.54
CA ILE A 137 -43.24 1.84 15.65
C ILE A 137 -43.95 2.75 16.62
N ALA A 138 -43.37 3.89 16.99
CA ALA A 138 -43.99 4.87 17.87
C ALA A 138 -45.31 5.41 17.29
N GLU A 139 -45.34 5.67 15.97
CA GLU A 139 -46.58 6.12 15.30
C GLU A 139 -47.65 5.05 15.29
N LEU A 140 -47.31 3.80 15.02
CA LEU A 140 -48.26 2.67 15.08
C LEU A 140 -48.79 2.45 16.49
N ASP A 141 -47.97 2.59 17.52
CA ASP A 141 -48.38 2.48 18.91
C ASP A 141 -49.44 3.56 19.27
N LYS A 142 -49.25 4.78 18.79
CA LYS A 142 -50.20 5.87 18.94
C LYS A 142 -51.55 5.55 18.27
N GLN A 143 -51.50 4.98 17.07
CA GLN A 143 -52.70 4.57 16.35
C GLN A 143 -53.45 3.46 17.07
N ILE A 144 -52.74 2.50 17.66
CA ILE A 144 -53.34 1.44 18.48
C ILE A 144 -53.99 2.01 19.74
N GLU A 145 -53.34 2.94 20.44
CA GLU A 145 -53.91 3.58 21.64
C GLU A 145 -55.16 4.41 21.34
N SER A 146 -55.27 4.94 20.12
CA SER A 146 -56.45 5.72 19.71
C SER A 146 -57.67 4.87 19.31
N LEU A 147 -57.50 3.57 19.20
CA LEU A 147 -58.57 2.62 18.95
C LEU A 147 -59.23 2.17 20.26
#